data_62cca94dfcd16eb911fa5b74a7405918
#
_entry.id   62cca94dfcd16eb911fa5b74a7405918
#
_cell.length_a   1.000
_cell.length_b   1.000
_cell.length_c   1.000
_cell.angle_alpha   90.00
_cell.angle_beta   90.00
_cell.angle_gamma   90.00
#
_symmetry.space_group_name_H-M   'P 1'
#
loop_
_entity.id
_entity.type
_entity.pdbx_description
1 polymer ?
#
loop_
_entity_poly.entity_id
_entity_poly.type
_entity_poly.pdbx_seq_one_letter_code
_entity_poly.pdbx_strand_id
1 'polypeptide(L)'
;MGRTLENKQQIVEELKQLLGEAEMALVLDYKGLSIKEMSDLRGRLAANGICKVTKNTLMRRAIDGNDTWSDLDPLLTGTNAFVLVKGDVGGAVKAVQSFQKDSKKSELKGGLFEGRLLSQNDIKAIGERI
;
A
#
# COMPACT_ATOMS: atom_id res chain seq x y z
N MET A 1 -19.46 7.27 17.30
CA MET A 1 -18.41 8.11 17.84
C MET A 1 -17.36 8.39 16.79
N GLY A 2 -17.13 9.65 16.48
CA GLY A 2 -16.12 10.01 15.50
C GLY A 2 -14.70 9.84 16.06
N ARG A 3 -13.72 9.79 15.15
CA ARG A 3 -12.33 9.75 15.56
C ARG A 3 -11.91 11.13 16.09
N THR A 4 -11.22 11.14 17.20
CA THR A 4 -10.67 12.37 17.76
C THR A 4 -9.42 12.76 16.98
N LEU A 5 -9.00 14.02 17.13
CA LEU A 5 -7.74 14.49 16.55
C LEU A 5 -6.55 13.65 17.03
N GLU A 6 -6.58 13.26 18.31
CA GLU A 6 -5.56 12.41 18.91
C GLU A 6 -5.45 11.06 18.22
N ASN A 7 -6.60 10.41 17.92
CA ASN A 7 -6.60 9.16 17.20
C ASN A 7 -6.02 9.31 15.79
N LYS A 8 -6.30 10.41 15.13
CA LYS A 8 -5.75 10.68 13.81
C LYS A 8 -4.24 10.83 13.87
N GLN A 9 -3.72 11.50 14.89
CA GLN A 9 -2.28 11.63 15.09
C GLN A 9 -1.62 10.27 15.34
N GLN A 10 -2.27 9.39 16.12
CA GLN A 10 -1.78 8.04 16.34
C GLN A 10 -1.69 7.24 15.05
N ILE A 11 -2.69 7.36 14.20
CA ILE A 11 -2.69 6.68 12.89
C ILE A 11 -1.53 7.20 12.03
N VAL A 12 -1.32 8.52 12.00
CA VAL A 12 -0.23 9.12 11.24
C VAL A 12 1.13 8.64 11.76
N GLU A 13 1.32 8.60 13.09
CA GLU A 13 2.56 8.11 13.69
C GLU A 13 2.80 6.63 13.35
N GLU A 14 1.76 5.81 13.39
CA GLU A 14 1.84 4.41 13.02
C GLU A 14 2.23 4.25 11.56
N LEU A 15 1.64 5.06 10.66
CA LEU A 15 1.98 5.04 9.24
C LEU A 15 3.44 5.44 9.02
N LYS A 16 3.91 6.47 9.71
CA LYS A 16 5.32 6.89 9.62
C LYS A 16 6.27 5.79 10.04
N GLN A 17 5.94 5.09 11.11
CA GLN A 17 6.74 3.97 11.58
C GLN A 17 6.77 2.84 10.56
N LEU A 18 5.62 2.47 10.03
CA LEU A 18 5.51 1.41 9.02
C LEU A 18 6.28 1.77 7.76
N LEU A 19 6.18 3.02 7.31
CA LEU A 19 6.92 3.49 6.14
C LEU A 19 8.42 3.48 6.39
N GLY A 20 8.86 3.80 7.61
CA GLY A 20 10.27 3.77 7.96
C GLY A 20 10.86 2.36 7.92
N GLU A 21 10.04 1.34 8.12
CA GLU A 21 10.46 -0.06 8.08
C GLU A 21 10.22 -0.71 6.71
N ALA A 22 9.39 -0.09 5.87
CA ALA A 22 9.01 -0.66 4.59
C ALA A 22 10.08 -0.40 3.52
N GLU A 23 10.27 -1.38 2.65
CA GLU A 23 11.15 -1.26 1.49
C GLU A 23 10.38 -0.77 0.27
N MET A 24 9.09 -1.09 0.19
CA MET A 24 8.23 -0.76 -0.93
C MET A 24 6.82 -0.45 -0.41
N ALA A 25 6.15 0.48 -1.07
CA ALA A 25 4.74 0.75 -0.83
C ALA A 25 3.98 0.63 -2.15
N LEU A 26 2.89 -0.11 -2.12
CA LEU A 26 2.00 -0.25 -3.27
C LEU A 26 0.66 0.40 -2.95
N VAL A 27 0.05 1.04 -3.94
CA VAL A 27 -1.24 1.69 -3.79
C VAL A 27 -2.26 0.97 -4.66
N LEU A 28 -3.29 0.44 -4.03
CA LEU A 28 -4.37 -0.30 -4.68
C LEU A 28 -5.69 0.42 -4.50
N ASP A 29 -6.55 0.36 -5.51
CA ASP A 29 -7.94 0.78 -5.34
C ASP A 29 -8.73 -0.43 -4.82
N TYR A 30 -9.27 -0.31 -3.61
CA TYR A 30 -10.03 -1.40 -2.99
C TYR A 30 -11.55 -1.28 -3.19
N LYS A 31 -12.00 -0.32 -3.96
CA LYS A 31 -13.43 -0.10 -4.19
C LYS A 31 -14.08 -1.36 -4.76
N GLY A 32 -15.12 -1.82 -4.11
CA GLY A 32 -15.81 -3.03 -4.52
C GLY A 32 -15.28 -4.32 -3.89
N LEU A 33 -14.19 -4.25 -3.12
CA LEU A 33 -13.69 -5.41 -2.40
C LEU A 33 -14.47 -5.63 -1.12
N SER A 34 -14.82 -6.89 -0.83
CA SER A 34 -15.45 -7.26 0.42
C SER A 34 -14.42 -7.39 1.54
N ILE A 35 -14.91 -7.46 2.78
CA ILE A 35 -14.04 -7.71 3.94
C ILE A 35 -13.30 -9.04 3.77
N LYS A 36 -13.99 -10.06 3.26
CA LYS A 36 -13.41 -11.37 3.00
C LYS A 36 -12.26 -11.29 1.98
N GLU A 37 -12.46 -10.51 0.91
CA GLU A 37 -11.44 -10.33 -0.10
C GLU A 37 -10.23 -9.57 0.43
N MET A 38 -10.45 -8.56 1.27
CA MET A 38 -9.37 -7.84 1.92
C MET A 38 -8.58 -8.75 2.87
N SER A 39 -9.28 -9.63 3.59
CA SER A 39 -8.63 -10.61 4.46
C SER A 39 -7.80 -11.61 3.67
N ASP A 40 -8.28 -12.02 2.50
CA ASP A 40 -7.54 -12.90 1.59
C ASP A 40 -6.24 -12.24 1.13
N LEU A 41 -6.29 -10.96 0.75
CA LEU A 41 -5.09 -10.21 0.36
C LEU A 41 -4.07 -10.17 1.50
N ARG A 42 -4.53 -9.87 2.71
CA ARG A 42 -3.66 -9.82 3.88
C ARG A 42 -3.02 -11.18 4.16
N GLY A 43 -3.77 -12.25 3.99
CA GLY A 43 -3.26 -13.61 4.14
C GLY A 43 -2.20 -13.97 3.11
N ARG A 44 -2.38 -13.55 1.87
CA ARG A 44 -1.41 -13.79 0.81
C ARG A 44 -0.10 -13.02 1.01
N LEU A 45 -0.19 -11.82 1.59
CA LEU A 45 1.00 -11.02 1.90
C LEU A 45 1.77 -11.61 3.08
N ALA A 46 1.06 -12.13 4.08
CA ALA A 46 1.63 -12.76 5.27
C ALA A 46 2.78 -11.94 5.87
N ALA A 47 3.96 -12.56 6.03
CA ALA A 47 5.12 -11.90 6.63
C ALA A 47 5.82 -10.91 5.69
N ASN A 48 5.47 -10.90 4.42
CA ASN A 48 6.15 -10.06 3.42
C ASN A 48 5.63 -8.62 3.39
N GLY A 49 4.42 -8.39 3.90
CA GLY A 49 3.86 -7.05 3.86
C GLY A 49 2.62 -6.89 4.71
N ILE A 50 2.22 -5.64 4.84
CA ILE A 50 1.04 -5.24 5.61
C ILE A 50 0.12 -4.45 4.68
N CYS A 51 -1.16 -4.80 4.66
CA CYS A 51 -2.16 -4.03 3.93
C CYS A 51 -2.89 -3.11 4.90
N LYS A 52 -2.78 -1.81 4.67
CA LYS A 52 -3.43 -0.77 5.49
C LYS A 52 -4.44 -0.01 4.65
N VAL A 53 -5.65 0.10 5.14
CA VAL A 53 -6.68 0.93 4.53
C VAL A 53 -6.82 2.19 5.38
N THR A 54 -6.52 3.35 4.81
CA THR A 54 -6.59 4.60 5.53
C THR A 54 -6.97 5.74 4.60
N LYS A 55 -7.37 6.87 5.18
CA LYS A 55 -7.72 8.04 4.39
C LYS A 55 -6.48 8.65 3.75
N ASN A 56 -6.64 9.16 2.53
CA ASN A 56 -5.54 9.80 1.80
C ASN A 56 -4.94 10.97 2.58
N THR A 57 -5.78 11.73 3.28
CA THR A 57 -5.32 12.89 4.08
C THR A 57 -4.35 12.46 5.18
N LEU A 58 -4.60 11.31 5.81
CA LEU A 58 -3.72 10.79 6.86
C LEU A 58 -2.41 10.29 6.27
N MET A 59 -2.46 9.62 5.12
CA MET A 59 -1.25 9.18 4.45
C MET A 59 -0.41 10.36 3.98
N ARG A 60 -1.03 11.42 3.44
CA ARG A 60 -0.33 12.65 3.07
C ARG A 60 0.42 13.25 4.24
N ARG A 61 -0.19 13.27 5.41
CA ARG A 61 0.47 13.76 6.62
C ARG A 61 1.64 12.89 7.01
N ALA A 62 1.51 11.57 6.83
CA ALA A 62 2.57 10.62 7.16
C ALA A 62 3.79 10.78 6.24
N ILE A 63 3.57 11.08 4.96
CA ILE A 63 4.67 11.22 3.98
C ILE A 63 5.17 12.66 3.85
N ASP A 64 4.49 13.62 4.45
CA ASP A 64 4.87 15.04 4.37
C ASP A 64 6.28 15.24 4.93
N GLY A 65 7.12 15.87 4.14
CA GLY A 65 8.51 16.10 4.53
C GLY A 65 9.41 14.89 4.45
N ASN A 66 8.90 13.74 4.00
CA ASN A 66 9.69 12.52 3.86
C ASN A 66 10.20 12.40 2.42
N ASP A 67 11.50 12.55 2.23
CA ASP A 67 12.11 12.54 0.88
C ASP A 67 11.90 11.21 0.15
N THR A 68 11.80 10.10 0.89
CA THR A 68 11.62 8.78 0.31
C THR A 68 10.19 8.54 -0.17
N TRP A 69 9.19 8.97 0.60
CA TRP A 69 7.80 8.60 0.36
C TRP A 69 6.92 9.71 -0.20
N SER A 70 7.42 10.94 -0.26
CA SER A 70 6.62 12.08 -0.71
C SER A 70 6.10 11.94 -2.15
N ASP A 71 6.78 11.16 -2.98
CA ASP A 71 6.37 10.92 -4.36
C ASP A 71 5.09 10.08 -4.48
N LEU A 72 4.60 9.51 -3.38
CA LEU A 72 3.30 8.83 -3.37
C LEU A 72 2.13 9.79 -3.50
N ASP A 73 2.32 11.07 -3.23
CA ASP A 73 1.22 12.05 -3.19
C ASP A 73 0.32 12.02 -4.43
N PRO A 74 0.85 11.96 -5.67
CA PRO A 74 -0.02 11.90 -6.86
C PRO A 74 -0.94 10.69 -6.91
N LEU A 75 -0.63 9.61 -6.19
CA LEU A 75 -1.45 8.40 -6.15
C LEU A 75 -2.54 8.45 -5.09
N LEU A 76 -2.54 9.48 -4.24
CA LEU A 76 -3.47 9.59 -3.11
C LEU A 76 -4.78 10.23 -3.52
N THR A 77 -5.49 9.59 -4.43
CA THR A 77 -6.81 10.03 -4.90
C THR A 77 -7.78 8.85 -4.85
N GLY A 78 -9.04 9.14 -4.51
CA GLY A 78 -10.07 8.11 -4.44
C GLY A 78 -9.89 7.18 -3.25
N THR A 79 -10.34 5.93 -3.39
CA THR A 79 -10.23 4.90 -2.35
C THR A 79 -8.90 4.16 -2.51
N ASN A 80 -8.09 4.12 -1.47
CA ASN A 80 -6.78 3.50 -1.52
C ASN A 80 -6.53 2.54 -0.37
N ALA A 81 -5.98 1.37 -0.72
CA ALA A 81 -5.37 0.47 0.24
C ALA A 81 -3.85 0.52 0.00
N PHE A 82 -3.09 0.58 1.07
CA PHE A 82 -1.64 0.70 1.00
C PHE A 82 -1.01 -0.62 1.42
N VAL A 83 -0.21 -1.19 0.54
CA VAL A 83 0.56 -2.40 0.85
C VAL A 83 1.99 -1.98 1.14
N LEU A 84 2.38 -2.11 2.40
CA LEU A 84 3.71 -1.73 2.87
C LEU A 84 4.54 -3.01 2.97
N VAL A 85 5.55 -3.12 2.13
CA VAL A 85 6.32 -4.35 1.95
C VAL A 85 7.59 -4.31 2.79
N LYS A 86 7.80 -5.37 3.58
CA LYS A 86 9.04 -5.61 4.31
C LYS A 86 9.60 -6.95 3.87
N GLY A 87 10.88 -7.02 3.62
CA GLY A 87 11.54 -8.28 3.31
C GLY A 87 11.41 -8.68 1.84
N ASP A 88 10.67 -9.73 1.52
CA ASP A 88 10.60 -10.25 0.15
C ASP A 88 9.67 -9.41 -0.73
N VAL A 89 10.25 -8.44 -1.42
CA VAL A 89 9.53 -7.56 -2.33
C VAL A 89 8.89 -8.34 -3.48
N GLY A 90 9.62 -9.27 -4.06
CA GLY A 90 9.11 -10.08 -5.17
C GLY A 90 7.93 -10.94 -4.77
N GLY A 91 8.02 -11.58 -3.59
CA GLY A 91 6.93 -12.39 -3.06
C GLY A 91 5.67 -11.57 -2.78
N ALA A 92 5.84 -10.36 -2.24
CA ALA A 92 4.73 -9.47 -1.98
C ALA A 92 4.06 -9.00 -3.28
N VAL A 93 4.85 -8.63 -4.28
CA VAL A 93 4.32 -8.20 -5.59
C VAL A 93 3.54 -9.34 -6.24
N LYS A 94 4.07 -10.57 -6.21
CA LYS A 94 3.38 -11.74 -6.75
C LYS A 94 2.08 -12.02 -6.00
N ALA A 95 2.05 -11.84 -4.69
CA ALA A 95 0.84 -12.02 -3.89
C ALA A 95 -0.24 -11.03 -4.31
N VAL A 96 0.12 -9.78 -4.50
CA VAL A 96 -0.81 -8.74 -4.96
C VAL A 96 -1.32 -9.06 -6.36
N GLN A 97 -0.44 -9.43 -7.27
CA GLN A 97 -0.84 -9.77 -8.65
C GLN A 97 -1.76 -10.98 -8.71
N SER A 98 -1.46 -12.01 -7.92
CA SER A 98 -2.29 -13.21 -7.81
C SER A 98 -3.68 -12.85 -7.29
N PHE A 99 -3.74 -12.00 -6.26
CA PHE A 99 -5.00 -11.52 -5.71
C PHE A 99 -5.81 -10.74 -6.75
N GLN A 100 -5.18 -9.86 -7.51
CA GLN A 100 -5.86 -9.08 -8.55
C GLN A 100 -6.43 -9.98 -9.64
N LYS A 101 -5.68 -11.00 -10.03
CA LYS A 101 -6.12 -11.96 -11.03
C LYS A 101 -7.35 -12.72 -10.57
N ASP A 102 -7.37 -13.13 -9.31
CA ASP A 102 -8.48 -13.92 -8.75
C ASP A 102 -9.71 -13.07 -8.46
N SER A 103 -9.51 -11.88 -7.87
CA SER A 103 -10.63 -11.01 -7.49
C SER A 103 -11.22 -10.25 -8.66
N LYS A 104 -10.38 -9.80 -9.59
CA LYS A 104 -10.74 -8.98 -10.76
C LYS A 104 -11.45 -7.68 -10.41
N LYS A 105 -11.37 -7.26 -9.15
CA LYS A 105 -12.07 -6.07 -8.66
C LYS A 105 -11.12 -4.94 -8.22
N SER A 106 -9.88 -5.27 -7.89
CA SER A 106 -8.92 -4.28 -7.45
C SER A 106 -8.05 -3.84 -8.60
N GLU A 107 -7.60 -2.59 -8.54
CA GLU A 107 -6.69 -2.03 -9.53
C GLU A 107 -5.46 -1.48 -8.83
N LEU A 108 -4.29 -1.89 -9.30
CA LEU A 108 -3.02 -1.39 -8.77
C LEU A 108 -2.72 -0.05 -9.42
N LYS A 109 -2.70 1.01 -8.63
CA LYS A 109 -2.45 2.35 -9.14
C LYS A 109 -0.98 2.61 -9.40
N GLY A 110 -0.13 2.05 -8.58
CA GLY A 110 1.30 2.25 -8.65
C GLY A 110 1.94 1.98 -7.31
N GLY A 111 3.16 2.44 -7.14
CA GLY A 111 3.87 2.26 -5.88
C GLY A 111 5.17 3.03 -5.86
N LEU A 112 5.92 2.85 -4.79
CA LEU A 112 7.21 3.48 -4.60
C LEU A 112 8.19 2.45 -4.04
N PHE A 113 9.37 2.37 -4.64
CA PHE A 113 10.43 1.44 -4.23
C PHE A 113 11.78 2.14 -4.33
N GLU A 114 12.50 2.18 -3.23
CA GLU A 114 13.81 2.82 -3.14
C GLU A 114 13.80 4.28 -3.65
N GLY A 115 12.74 5.01 -3.32
CA GLY A 115 12.60 6.41 -3.73
C GLY A 115 12.16 6.62 -5.16
N ARG A 116 11.83 5.55 -5.90
CA ARG A 116 11.40 5.62 -7.29
C ARG A 116 9.92 5.32 -7.41
N LEU A 117 9.21 6.21 -8.09
CA LEU A 117 7.78 6.00 -8.37
C LEU A 117 7.63 4.93 -9.45
N LEU A 118 6.81 3.93 -9.16
CA LEU A 118 6.58 2.80 -10.06
C LEU A 118 5.18 2.86 -10.64
N SER A 119 5.07 2.60 -11.96
CA SER A 119 3.78 2.41 -12.62
C SER A 119 3.32 0.97 -12.45
N GLN A 120 2.09 0.69 -12.90
CA GLN A 120 1.59 -0.69 -12.93
C GLN A 120 2.53 -1.62 -13.71
N ASN A 121 3.04 -1.16 -14.84
CA ASN A 121 3.93 -1.95 -15.68
C ASN A 121 5.26 -2.24 -14.98
N ASP A 122 5.79 -1.25 -14.26
CA ASP A 122 7.04 -1.43 -13.51
C ASP A 122 6.89 -2.48 -12.41
N ILE A 123 5.77 -2.44 -11.69
CA ILE A 123 5.48 -3.39 -10.62
C ILE A 123 5.29 -4.79 -11.20
N LYS A 124 4.59 -4.90 -12.31
CA LYS A 124 4.40 -6.18 -13.00
C LYS A 124 5.75 -6.78 -13.40
N ALA A 125 6.66 -5.96 -13.92
CA ALA A 125 7.99 -6.41 -14.32
C ALA A 125 8.78 -6.95 -13.11
N ILE A 126 8.65 -6.32 -11.94
CA ILE A 126 9.30 -6.80 -10.72
C ILE A 126 8.79 -8.20 -10.37
N GLY A 127 7.49 -8.41 -10.44
CA GLY A 127 6.88 -9.71 -10.16
C GLY A 127 7.32 -10.81 -11.13
N GLU A 128 7.53 -10.45 -12.40
CA GLU A 128 7.91 -11.40 -13.43
C GLU A 128 9.39 -11.80 -13.37
N ARG A 129 10.24 -10.95 -12.77
CA ARG A 129 11.68 -11.21 -12.68
C ARG A 129 12.07 -12.21 -11.62
N ILE A 130 11.16 -12.57 -10.76
CA ILE A 130 11.48 -13.43 -9.59
C ILE A 130 10.89 -14.84 -9.69
#